data_0302ab357595da950e891a0139e7d4fc
#
_entry.id   0302ab357595da950e891a0139e7d4fc
#
_cell.length_a   1.000
_cell.length_b   1.000
_cell.length_c   1.000
_cell.angle_alpha   90.00
_cell.angle_beta   90.00
_cell.angle_gamma   90.00
#
_symmetry.space_group_name_H-M   'P 1'
#
loop_
_entity.id
_entity.type
_entity.pdbx_description
1 polymer ?
#
loop_
_entity_poly.entity_id
_entity_poly.type
_entity_poly.pdbx_seq_one_letter_code
_entity_poly.pdbx_strand_id
1 'polypeptide(L)'
;TDCELSLSPNSCVIENEKPHFAPVSEILKISTENTVQLLKRELEIALNELNEKWNWISLEKIFIQEGVYKKMEKCTTDQAIDDAIMKGMKPFVKNLIREITLEDVHRLRKIPIDRISKYNSDKADDTLIAIQDDIASTKKDLDNLIDYAIAYFERIKKKYGKDRQRKTE
;
A
#
# COMPACT_ATOMS: atom_id res chain seq x y z
N THR A 1 -44.22 37.53 23.97
CA THR A 1 -43.13 38.27 23.34
C THR A 1 -42.14 37.28 22.74
N ASP A 2 -42.26 37.12 21.44
CA ASP A 2 -41.33 36.27 20.68
C ASP A 2 -40.00 37.01 20.58
N CYS A 3 -38.93 36.38 21.11
CA CYS A 3 -37.57 36.90 20.96
C CYS A 3 -36.96 36.31 19.68
N GLU A 4 -36.78 37.16 18.69
CA GLU A 4 -35.99 36.79 17.50
C GLU A 4 -34.49 36.95 17.80
N LEU A 5 -33.73 35.87 17.66
CA LEU A 5 -32.29 35.85 17.76
C LEU A 5 -31.66 35.68 16.37
N SER A 6 -30.97 36.68 15.88
CA SER A 6 -30.20 36.58 14.64
C SER A 6 -28.79 36.04 14.92
N LEU A 7 -28.46 34.90 14.35
CA LEU A 7 -27.12 34.29 14.43
C LEU A 7 -26.42 34.37 13.08
N SER A 8 -25.26 35.00 13.03
CA SER A 8 -24.39 35.06 11.85
C SER A 8 -23.11 34.26 12.11
N PRO A 9 -23.11 32.92 11.90
CA PRO A 9 -21.93 32.12 12.12
C PRO A 9 -20.88 32.39 11.02
N ASN A 10 -19.65 32.67 11.44
CA ASN A 10 -18.49 32.76 10.56
C ASN A 10 -17.71 31.45 10.67
N SER A 11 -17.53 30.79 9.53
CA SER A 11 -16.72 29.58 9.46
C SER A 11 -15.25 29.93 9.19
N CYS A 12 -14.33 29.35 9.98
CA CYS A 12 -12.90 29.54 9.84
C CYS A 12 -12.20 28.18 9.83
N VAL A 13 -11.30 27.99 8.87
CA VAL A 13 -10.40 26.82 8.79
C VAL A 13 -8.94 27.26 8.85
N ILE A 14 -8.06 26.36 9.23
CA ILE A 14 -6.61 26.62 9.16
C ILE A 14 -6.11 26.04 7.85
N GLU A 15 -5.59 26.91 7.00
CA GLU A 15 -4.98 26.57 5.72
C GLU A 15 -3.55 27.13 5.69
N ASN A 16 -2.56 26.27 5.41
CA ASN A 16 -1.14 26.65 5.42
C ASN A 16 -0.71 27.41 6.69
N GLU A 17 -1.12 26.90 7.85
CA GLU A 17 -0.85 27.47 9.18
C GLU A 17 -1.48 28.86 9.44
N LYS A 18 -2.39 29.32 8.58
CA LYS A 18 -3.08 30.60 8.71
C LYS A 18 -4.59 30.39 8.79
N PRO A 19 -5.30 31.23 9.57
CA PRO A 19 -6.76 31.21 9.61
C PRO A 19 -7.32 31.71 8.27
N HIS A 20 -8.21 30.93 7.68
CA HIS A 20 -8.93 31.24 6.47
C HIS A 20 -10.42 31.23 6.74
N PHE A 21 -11.09 32.39 6.48
CA PHE A 21 -12.54 32.53 6.63
C PHE A 21 -13.19 32.22 5.30
N ALA A 22 -14.01 31.17 5.26
CA ALA A 22 -14.65 30.72 4.03
C ALA A 22 -16.09 30.26 4.30
N PRO A 23 -16.99 30.38 3.30
CA PRO A 23 -18.33 29.83 3.40
C PRO A 23 -18.29 28.29 3.50
N VAL A 24 -19.34 27.72 4.08
CA VAL A 24 -19.43 26.27 4.30
C VAL A 24 -19.22 25.44 3.01
N SER A 25 -19.74 25.96 1.87
CA SER A 25 -19.56 25.29 0.56
C SER A 25 -18.10 25.21 0.12
N GLU A 26 -17.31 26.24 0.39
CA GLU A 26 -15.88 26.26 0.08
C GLU A 26 -15.11 25.32 1.00
N ILE A 27 -15.42 25.32 2.29
CA ILE A 27 -14.84 24.38 3.27
C ILE A 27 -15.11 22.94 2.88
N LEU A 28 -16.35 22.64 2.47
CA LEU A 28 -16.70 21.28 2.01
C LEU A 28 -15.91 20.89 0.76
N LYS A 29 -15.72 21.83 -0.17
CA LYS A 29 -14.91 21.60 -1.39
C LYS A 29 -13.47 21.30 -1.03
N ILE A 30 -12.83 22.12 -0.22
CA ILE A 30 -11.45 21.91 0.25
C ILE A 30 -11.32 20.56 0.98
N SER A 31 -12.26 20.25 1.88
CA SER A 31 -12.26 18.97 2.61
C SER A 31 -12.41 17.76 1.69
N THR A 32 -13.25 17.87 0.67
CA THR A 32 -13.46 16.80 -0.31
C THR A 32 -12.21 16.59 -1.17
N GLU A 33 -11.62 17.67 -1.67
CA GLU A 33 -10.40 17.62 -2.48
C GLU A 33 -9.24 17.03 -1.68
N ASN A 34 -9.05 17.45 -0.43
CA ASN A 34 -8.05 16.88 0.48
C ASN A 34 -8.28 15.38 0.71
N THR A 35 -9.54 14.97 0.91
CA THR A 35 -9.88 13.56 1.10
C THR A 35 -9.52 12.73 -0.15
N VAL A 36 -9.83 13.23 -1.34
CA VAL A 36 -9.47 12.55 -2.60
C VAL A 36 -7.96 12.39 -2.75
N GLN A 37 -7.19 13.42 -2.39
CA GLN A 37 -5.71 13.35 -2.41
C GLN A 37 -5.16 12.33 -1.41
N LEU A 38 -5.74 12.27 -0.21
CA LEU A 38 -5.36 11.27 0.80
C LEU A 38 -5.69 9.86 0.35
N LEU A 39 -6.87 9.63 -0.23
CA LEU A 39 -7.26 8.32 -0.79
C LEU A 39 -6.32 7.88 -1.90
N LYS A 40 -5.93 8.81 -2.78
CA LYS A 40 -4.93 8.53 -3.83
C LYS A 40 -3.61 8.08 -3.21
N ARG A 41 -3.11 8.82 -2.22
CA ARG A 41 -1.84 8.50 -1.55
C ARG A 41 -1.91 7.16 -0.81
N GLU A 42 -3.04 6.86 -0.19
CA GLU A 42 -3.29 5.56 0.47
C GLU A 42 -3.19 4.41 -0.54
N LEU A 43 -3.83 4.53 -1.71
CA LEU A 43 -3.75 3.53 -2.78
C LEU A 43 -2.33 3.40 -3.35
N GLU A 44 -1.59 4.49 -3.51
CA GLU A 44 -0.19 4.47 -3.96
C GLU A 44 0.71 3.72 -2.97
N ILE A 45 0.53 3.95 -1.67
CA ILE A 45 1.27 3.25 -0.61
C ILE A 45 0.90 1.76 -0.63
N ALA A 46 -0.39 1.43 -0.66
CA ALA A 46 -0.84 0.05 -0.72
C ALA A 46 -0.30 -0.70 -1.96
N LEU A 47 -0.26 -0.03 -3.11
CA LEU A 47 0.33 -0.59 -4.33
C LEU A 47 1.83 -0.88 -4.17
N ASN A 48 2.58 0.03 -3.54
CA ASN A 48 4.00 -0.18 -3.28
C ASN A 48 4.23 -1.35 -2.31
N GLU A 49 3.44 -1.45 -1.24
CA GLU A 49 3.52 -2.56 -0.29
C GLU A 49 3.21 -3.91 -0.94
N LEU A 50 2.19 -3.97 -1.81
CA LEU A 50 1.85 -5.17 -2.58
C LEU A 50 2.98 -5.56 -3.54
N ASN A 51 3.58 -4.59 -4.25
CA ASN A 51 4.71 -4.84 -5.13
C ASN A 51 5.94 -5.36 -4.37
N GLU A 52 6.27 -4.79 -3.21
CA GLU A 52 7.36 -5.27 -2.36
C GLU A 52 7.09 -6.67 -1.81
N LYS A 53 5.86 -6.94 -1.41
CA LYS A 53 5.45 -8.27 -0.93
C LYS A 53 5.54 -9.32 -2.05
N TRP A 54 5.07 -8.99 -3.23
CA TRP A 54 5.16 -9.85 -4.41
C TRP A 54 6.62 -10.14 -4.75
N ASN A 55 7.45 -9.09 -4.79
CA ASN A 55 8.87 -9.20 -5.08
C ASN A 55 9.59 -10.09 -4.06
N TRP A 56 9.29 -9.92 -2.77
CA TRP A 56 9.88 -10.73 -1.70
C TRP A 56 9.53 -12.22 -1.83
N ILE A 57 8.25 -12.55 -2.06
CA ILE A 57 7.81 -13.95 -2.21
C ILE A 57 8.43 -14.57 -3.46
N SER A 58 8.56 -13.81 -4.56
CA SER A 58 9.23 -14.26 -5.78
C SER A 58 10.72 -14.52 -5.56
N LEU A 59 11.41 -13.65 -4.80
CA LEU A 59 12.80 -13.85 -4.42
C LEU A 59 12.98 -15.10 -3.54
N GLU A 60 12.14 -15.28 -2.52
CA GLU A 60 12.17 -16.47 -1.65
C GLU A 60 11.93 -17.75 -2.46
N LYS A 61 10.95 -17.72 -3.37
CA LYS A 61 10.65 -18.86 -4.26
C LYS A 61 11.87 -19.24 -5.11
N ILE A 62 12.47 -18.28 -5.81
CA ILE A 62 13.63 -18.51 -6.66
C ILE A 62 14.82 -19.01 -5.83
N PHE A 63 15.09 -18.37 -4.70
CA PHE A 63 16.18 -18.73 -3.81
C PHE A 63 16.12 -20.21 -3.34
N ILE A 64 14.91 -20.71 -3.06
CA ILE A 64 14.69 -22.07 -2.59
C ILE A 64 14.64 -23.05 -3.77
N GLN A 65 13.85 -22.78 -4.81
CA GLN A 65 13.65 -23.70 -5.93
C GLN A 65 14.92 -23.91 -6.75
N GLU A 66 15.68 -22.84 -7.02
CA GLU A 66 16.92 -22.92 -7.79
C GLU A 66 18.11 -23.36 -6.91
N GLY A 67 17.86 -23.61 -5.62
CA GLY A 67 18.90 -24.10 -4.70
C GLY A 67 20.05 -23.12 -4.50
N VAL A 68 19.77 -21.81 -4.62
CA VAL A 68 20.79 -20.77 -4.44
C VAL A 68 21.39 -20.85 -3.02
N TYR A 69 20.60 -21.24 -2.01
CA TYR A 69 21.06 -21.45 -0.64
C TYR A 69 22.22 -22.46 -0.53
N LYS A 70 22.29 -23.51 -1.40
CA LYS A 70 23.36 -24.50 -1.39
C LYS A 70 24.72 -23.90 -1.77
N LYS A 71 24.72 -22.78 -2.50
CA LYS A 71 25.97 -22.08 -2.86
C LYS A 71 26.60 -21.38 -1.67
N MET A 72 25.83 -21.07 -0.65
CA MET A 72 26.31 -20.44 0.58
C MET A 72 27.11 -21.40 1.46
N GLU A 73 26.82 -22.70 1.41
CA GLU A 73 27.47 -23.72 2.25
C GLU A 73 29.00 -23.78 2.02
N LYS A 74 29.46 -23.35 0.83
CA LYS A 74 30.89 -23.35 0.44
C LYS A 74 31.60 -22.04 0.78
N CYS A 75 30.89 -21.06 1.31
CA CYS A 75 31.44 -19.74 1.59
C CYS A 75 31.81 -19.63 3.08
N THR A 76 32.98 -19.05 3.36
CA THR A 76 33.52 -18.91 4.73
C THR A 76 33.40 -17.49 5.29
N THR A 77 33.15 -16.49 4.42
CA THR A 77 33.02 -15.10 4.81
C THR A 77 31.65 -14.53 4.44
N ASP A 78 31.16 -13.58 5.21
CA ASP A 78 29.88 -12.92 4.98
C ASP A 78 29.78 -12.29 3.60
N GLN A 79 30.83 -11.62 3.16
CA GLN A 79 30.91 -11.01 1.82
C GLN A 79 30.84 -12.06 0.70
N ALA A 80 31.53 -13.20 0.88
CA ALA A 80 31.46 -14.28 -0.10
C ALA A 80 30.06 -14.90 -0.20
N ILE A 81 29.33 -14.96 0.93
CA ILE A 81 27.94 -15.42 0.96
C ILE A 81 27.04 -14.44 0.18
N ASP A 82 27.15 -13.15 0.45
CA ASP A 82 26.35 -12.11 -0.22
C ASP A 82 26.62 -12.09 -1.74
N ASP A 83 27.88 -12.21 -2.14
CA ASP A 83 28.28 -12.33 -3.56
C ASP A 83 27.76 -13.60 -4.21
N ALA A 84 27.76 -14.72 -3.51
CA ALA A 84 27.23 -16.00 -4.01
C ALA A 84 25.72 -15.94 -4.25
N ILE A 85 24.98 -15.29 -3.34
CA ILE A 85 23.55 -15.06 -3.48
C ILE A 85 23.28 -14.12 -4.68
N MET A 86 23.97 -12.98 -4.74
CA MET A 86 23.82 -12.02 -5.84
C MET A 86 24.10 -12.66 -7.21
N LYS A 87 25.20 -13.42 -7.32
CA LYS A 87 25.54 -14.15 -8.55
C LYS A 87 24.51 -15.23 -8.88
N GLY A 88 24.01 -15.95 -7.86
CA GLY A 88 23.02 -16.99 -8.02
C GLY A 88 21.66 -16.49 -8.48
N MET A 89 21.30 -15.28 -8.06
CA MET A 89 20.00 -14.66 -8.36
C MET A 89 20.02 -13.83 -9.67
N LYS A 90 21.20 -13.40 -10.16
CA LYS A 90 21.34 -12.58 -11.40
C LYS A 90 20.55 -13.10 -12.60
N PRO A 91 20.52 -14.41 -12.93
CA PRO A 91 19.78 -14.90 -14.09
C PRO A 91 18.27 -14.66 -14.01
N PHE A 92 17.75 -14.51 -12.81
CA PHE A 92 16.30 -14.45 -12.51
C PHE A 92 15.79 -13.03 -12.29
N VAL A 93 16.68 -12.00 -12.31
CA VAL A 93 16.31 -10.58 -12.12
C VAL A 93 15.22 -10.14 -13.11
N LYS A 94 15.19 -10.69 -14.32
CA LYS A 94 14.18 -10.37 -15.34
C LYS A 94 12.74 -10.75 -14.93
N ASN A 95 12.60 -11.65 -13.98
CA ASN A 95 11.31 -12.14 -13.47
C ASN A 95 10.83 -11.35 -12.24
N LEU A 96 11.57 -10.34 -11.82
CA LEU A 96 11.31 -9.52 -10.64
C LEU A 96 10.78 -8.15 -11.04
N ILE A 97 10.05 -7.49 -10.14
CA ILE A 97 9.55 -6.13 -10.36
C ILE A 97 10.67 -5.09 -10.28
N ARG A 98 11.67 -5.34 -9.42
CA ARG A 98 12.83 -4.47 -9.23
C ARG A 98 14.12 -5.27 -9.09
N GLU A 99 15.24 -4.58 -9.21
CA GLU A 99 16.56 -5.16 -8.95
C GLU A 99 16.73 -5.61 -7.48
N ILE A 100 17.57 -6.62 -7.29
CA ILE A 100 17.87 -7.18 -5.98
C ILE A 100 18.79 -6.21 -5.23
N THR A 101 18.40 -5.84 -4.03
CA THR A 101 19.20 -4.99 -3.14
C THR A 101 20.03 -5.83 -2.16
N LEU A 102 21.06 -5.21 -1.56
CA LEU A 102 21.84 -5.85 -0.47
C LEU A 102 20.94 -6.21 0.72
N GLU A 103 19.90 -5.42 0.98
CA GLU A 103 18.93 -5.70 2.04
C GLU A 103 18.14 -6.99 1.76
N ASP A 104 17.75 -7.22 0.51
CA ASP A 104 17.09 -8.46 0.10
C ASP A 104 18.03 -9.67 0.31
N VAL A 105 19.31 -9.53 -0.04
CA VAL A 105 20.33 -10.56 0.17
C VAL A 105 20.48 -10.89 1.66
N HIS A 106 20.56 -9.87 2.52
CA HIS A 106 20.62 -10.07 3.97
C HIS A 106 19.36 -10.73 4.54
N ARG A 107 18.19 -10.45 3.98
CA ARG A 107 16.92 -11.12 4.37
C ARG A 107 16.91 -12.58 3.92
N LEU A 108 17.33 -12.86 2.68
CA LEU A 108 17.43 -14.23 2.14
C LEU A 108 18.39 -15.09 2.97
N ARG A 109 19.53 -14.54 3.38
CA ARG A 109 20.51 -15.22 4.22
C ARG A 109 19.95 -15.64 5.60
N LYS A 110 18.99 -14.88 6.11
CA LYS A 110 18.36 -15.13 7.42
C LYS A 110 17.21 -16.14 7.37
N ILE A 111 16.88 -16.68 6.20
CA ILE A 111 15.81 -17.70 6.10
C ILE A 111 16.27 -18.98 6.81
N PRO A 112 15.51 -19.46 7.81
CA PRO A 112 15.88 -20.67 8.54
C PRO A 112 15.72 -21.92 7.66
N ILE A 113 16.57 -22.92 7.89
CA ILE A 113 16.56 -24.19 7.15
C ILE A 113 15.20 -24.88 7.24
N ASP A 114 14.54 -24.82 8.39
CA ASP A 114 13.19 -25.37 8.57
C ASP A 114 12.17 -24.79 7.60
N ARG A 115 12.30 -23.50 7.26
CA ARG A 115 11.45 -22.84 6.29
C ARG A 115 11.76 -23.30 4.87
N ILE A 116 13.03 -23.52 4.57
CA ILE A 116 13.47 -24.05 3.27
C ILE A 116 12.96 -25.48 3.07
N SER A 117 13.09 -26.34 4.09
CA SER A 117 12.68 -27.75 4.01
C SER A 117 11.16 -27.94 3.98
N LYS A 118 10.39 -27.05 4.58
CA LYS A 118 8.92 -27.05 4.60
C LYS A 118 8.31 -26.17 3.53
N TYR A 119 9.11 -25.65 2.61
CA TYR A 119 8.63 -24.75 1.58
C TYR A 119 7.67 -25.48 0.63
N ASN A 120 6.49 -24.91 0.45
CA ASN A 120 5.49 -25.38 -0.49
C ASN A 120 5.37 -24.40 -1.67
N SER A 121 5.85 -24.83 -2.83
CA SER A 121 5.83 -24.03 -4.05
C SER A 121 4.40 -23.66 -4.48
N ASP A 122 3.45 -24.60 -4.40
CA ASP A 122 2.08 -24.40 -4.87
C ASP A 122 1.39 -23.31 -4.04
N LYS A 123 1.61 -23.31 -2.71
CA LYS A 123 1.09 -22.23 -1.83
C LYS A 123 1.72 -20.87 -2.11
N ALA A 124 3.00 -20.84 -2.51
CA ALA A 124 3.65 -19.60 -2.88
C ALA A 124 3.10 -19.07 -4.20
N ASP A 125 2.81 -19.94 -5.16
CA ASP A 125 2.20 -19.58 -6.43
C ASP A 125 0.79 -19.06 -6.25
N ASP A 126 -0.05 -19.72 -5.45
CA ASP A 126 -1.39 -19.24 -5.11
C ASP A 126 -1.33 -17.85 -4.45
N THR A 127 -0.35 -17.63 -3.56
CA THR A 127 -0.16 -16.33 -2.91
C THR A 127 0.29 -15.26 -3.90
N LEU A 128 1.18 -15.58 -4.83
CA LEU A 128 1.64 -14.65 -5.87
C LEU A 128 0.49 -14.25 -6.80
N ILE A 129 -0.36 -15.20 -7.19
CA ILE A 129 -1.56 -14.93 -8.01
C ILE A 129 -2.51 -14.00 -7.25
N ALA A 130 -2.81 -14.29 -5.98
CA ALA A 130 -3.69 -13.46 -5.17
C ALA A 130 -3.17 -12.03 -5.03
N ILE A 131 -1.86 -11.84 -4.79
CA ILE A 131 -1.25 -10.51 -4.71
C ILE A 131 -1.29 -9.80 -6.06
N GLN A 132 -1.14 -10.54 -7.16
CA GLN A 132 -1.22 -9.96 -8.51
C GLN A 132 -2.62 -9.45 -8.83
N ASP A 133 -3.66 -10.16 -8.40
CA ASP A 133 -5.05 -9.72 -8.50
C ASP A 133 -5.31 -8.48 -7.64
N ASP A 134 -4.76 -8.44 -6.42
CA ASP A 134 -4.83 -7.26 -5.54
C ASP A 134 -4.13 -6.04 -6.16
N ILE A 135 -2.96 -6.22 -6.78
CA ILE A 135 -2.24 -5.17 -7.52
C ILE A 135 -3.07 -4.65 -8.68
N ALA A 136 -3.69 -5.55 -9.45
CA ALA A 136 -4.54 -5.18 -10.58
C ALA A 136 -5.78 -4.40 -10.12
N SER A 137 -6.42 -4.82 -9.03
CA SER A 137 -7.56 -4.13 -8.43
C SER A 137 -7.16 -2.74 -7.92
N THR A 138 -6.04 -2.62 -7.18
CA THR A 138 -5.56 -1.34 -6.65
C THR A 138 -5.19 -0.36 -7.78
N LYS A 139 -4.58 -0.85 -8.86
CA LYS A 139 -4.31 -0.03 -10.06
C LYS A 139 -5.60 0.47 -10.70
N LYS A 140 -6.60 -0.38 -10.84
CA LYS A 140 -7.92 -0.01 -11.37
C LYS A 140 -8.58 1.07 -10.51
N ASP A 141 -8.48 0.97 -9.18
CA ASP A 141 -9.02 1.97 -8.25
C ASP A 141 -8.26 3.30 -8.35
N LEU A 142 -6.95 3.27 -8.59
CA LEU A 142 -6.13 4.46 -8.87
C LEU A 142 -6.52 5.12 -10.19
N ASP A 143 -6.75 4.35 -11.26
CA ASP A 143 -7.16 4.85 -12.57
C ASP A 143 -8.57 5.46 -12.52
N ASN A 144 -9.45 4.92 -11.64
CA ASN A 144 -10.82 5.38 -11.43
C ASN A 144 -10.98 6.05 -10.05
N LEU A 145 -10.06 6.91 -9.67
CA LEU A 145 -9.98 7.53 -8.34
C LEU A 145 -11.27 8.27 -7.93
N ILE A 146 -11.96 8.90 -8.88
CA ILE A 146 -13.20 9.65 -8.63
C ILE A 146 -14.32 8.68 -8.19
N ASP A 147 -14.50 7.58 -8.90
CA ASP A 147 -15.51 6.56 -8.56
C ASP A 147 -15.20 5.90 -7.22
N TYR A 148 -13.92 5.62 -6.96
CA TYR A 148 -13.46 5.13 -5.67
C TYR A 148 -13.78 6.10 -4.52
N ALA A 149 -13.55 7.41 -4.72
CA ALA A 149 -13.88 8.44 -3.74
C ALA A 149 -15.38 8.57 -3.52
N ILE A 150 -16.20 8.50 -4.58
CA ILE A 150 -17.67 8.50 -4.47
C ILE A 150 -18.14 7.32 -3.64
N ALA A 151 -17.66 6.11 -3.93
CA ALA A 151 -17.99 4.91 -3.17
C ALA A 151 -17.56 5.02 -1.69
N TYR A 152 -16.41 5.65 -1.41
CA TYR A 152 -15.96 5.94 -0.06
C TYR A 152 -16.94 6.86 0.68
N PHE A 153 -17.38 7.97 0.08
CA PHE A 153 -18.34 8.90 0.70
C PHE A 153 -19.73 8.27 0.87
N GLU A 154 -20.19 7.44 -0.06
CA GLU A 154 -21.44 6.68 0.07
C GLU A 154 -21.40 5.70 1.25
N ARG A 155 -20.27 5.03 1.45
CA ARG A 155 -20.05 4.15 2.61
C ARG A 155 -20.12 4.92 3.92
N ILE A 156 -19.48 6.11 3.98
CA ILE A 156 -19.56 6.99 5.15
C ILE A 156 -20.99 7.45 5.40
N LYS A 157 -21.70 7.88 4.35
CA LYS A 157 -23.11 8.30 4.44
C LYS A 157 -23.99 7.17 4.96
N LYS A 158 -23.80 5.94 4.47
CA LYS A 158 -24.55 4.77 4.94
C LYS A 158 -24.28 4.45 6.40
N LYS A 159 -23.02 4.58 6.86
CA LYS A 159 -22.61 4.23 8.22
C LYS A 159 -22.98 5.29 9.24
N TYR A 160 -22.89 6.57 8.90
CA TYR A 160 -22.98 7.68 9.85
C TYR A 160 -24.09 8.69 9.53
N GLY A 161 -24.80 8.57 8.40
CA GLY A 161 -25.74 9.58 7.94
C GLY A 161 -27.13 9.52 8.59
N LYS A 162 -27.51 8.38 9.22
CA LYS A 162 -28.86 8.17 9.75
C LYS A 162 -29.26 9.17 10.84
N ASP A 163 -28.32 9.55 11.71
CA ASP A 163 -28.55 10.41 12.87
C ASP A 163 -28.15 11.88 12.64
N ARG A 164 -27.75 12.21 11.40
CA ARG A 164 -27.22 13.53 11.03
C ARG A 164 -28.00 14.20 9.91
N GLN A 165 -29.30 13.96 9.86
CA GLN A 165 -30.16 14.65 8.91
C GLN A 165 -30.31 16.12 9.30
N ARG A 166 -30.32 16.99 8.28
CA ARG A 166 -30.56 18.41 8.49
C ARG A 166 -31.95 18.59 9.11
N LYS A 167 -32.00 19.29 10.26
CA LYS A 167 -33.25 19.58 11.01
C LYS A 167 -33.69 21.05 10.83
N THR A 168 -32.96 21.82 10.05
CA THR A 168 -33.29 23.21 9.75
C THR A 168 -34.02 23.27 8.42
N GLU A 169 -35.09 24.02 8.36
CA GLU A 169 -35.84 24.38 7.14
C GLU A 169 -35.03 25.30 6.26
#